data_92717a58d9da91b5ae854a610df87252
#
_entry.id   92717a58d9da91b5ae854a610df87252
#
_cell.length_a   1.000
_cell.length_b   1.000
_cell.length_c   1.000
_cell.angle_alpha   90.00
_cell.angle_beta   90.00
_cell.angle_gamma   90.00
#
_symmetry.space_group_name_H-M   'P 1'
#
loop_
_entity.id
_entity.type
_entity.pdbx_description
1 polymer ?
#
loop_
_entity_poly.entity_id
_entity_poly.type
_entity_poly.pdbx_seq_one_letter_code
_entity_poly.pdbx_strand_id
1 'polypeptide(L)'
;MSALETAVTVAASILSTSSVSAGTLNAKEVLETYANIALAKFQDSLSTAKALDSAIGNLIENPSEATLNAAKSAWIEARVPYQQTEVYRFGNAIVDDWEGRVNAWPLDEGLIDYVDSSYGSESDENSLYAVNVIANTSLTVNGKTVDASAITPTLLSDTLHEAEEVEANVATGYHAIEFLLWGQDLNGTDMGEGKRPATDFDTINC
;
A
#
# COMPACT_ATOMS: atom_id res chain seq x y z
N MET A 1 46.28 -19.04 68.20
CA MET A 1 45.43 -19.35 67.08
C MET A 1 44.50 -18.16 66.91
N SER A 2 44.85 -17.31 65.98
CA SER A 2 44.21 -16.01 65.77
C SER A 2 43.07 -16.15 64.77
N ALA A 3 41.84 -15.70 65.10
CA ALA A 3 40.74 -15.59 64.23
C ALA A 3 40.79 -14.21 63.55
N LEU A 4 40.91 -14.21 62.26
CA LEU A 4 40.87 -12.99 61.43
C LEU A 4 39.41 -12.62 61.19
N GLU A 5 38.96 -11.51 61.77
CA GLU A 5 37.67 -10.91 61.45
C GLU A 5 37.76 -10.11 60.13
N THR A 6 37.07 -10.58 59.17
CA THR A 6 36.93 -9.86 57.86
C THR A 6 35.74 -8.92 57.96
N ALA A 7 36.02 -7.63 58.08
CA ALA A 7 34.98 -6.59 57.99
C ALA A 7 34.50 -6.45 56.53
N VAL A 8 33.25 -6.78 56.26
CA VAL A 8 32.57 -6.50 55.01
C VAL A 8 32.01 -5.09 55.09
N THR A 9 32.64 -4.18 54.37
CA THR A 9 32.12 -2.82 54.20
C THR A 9 31.07 -2.83 53.08
N VAL A 10 29.80 -2.74 53.46
CA VAL A 10 28.70 -2.57 52.51
C VAL A 10 28.68 -1.08 52.07
N ALA A 11 29.13 -0.81 50.88
CA ALA A 11 28.96 0.50 50.25
C ALA A 11 27.49 0.67 49.81
N ALA A 12 26.74 1.43 50.57
CA ALA A 12 25.40 1.84 50.18
C ALA A 12 25.50 2.83 49.02
N SER A 13 25.28 2.36 47.79
CA SER A 13 25.11 3.20 46.61
C SER A 13 23.81 3.97 46.75
N ILE A 14 23.88 5.24 47.04
CA ILE A 14 22.74 6.15 47.00
C ILE A 14 22.38 6.33 45.49
N LEU A 15 21.41 5.55 45.04
CA LEU A 15 20.73 5.85 43.77
C LEU A 15 19.99 7.16 43.98
N SER A 16 20.58 8.26 43.52
CA SER A 16 19.87 9.50 43.30
C SER A 16 18.82 9.28 42.18
N THR A 17 17.60 8.98 42.56
CA THR A 17 16.45 9.09 41.64
C THR A 17 16.33 10.56 41.29
N SER A 18 16.86 10.93 40.13
CA SER A 18 16.53 12.18 39.50
C SER A 18 15.03 12.14 39.22
N SER A 19 14.24 12.79 40.08
CA SER A 19 12.84 13.05 39.77
C SER A 19 12.82 13.94 38.50
N VAL A 20 12.57 13.32 37.34
CA VAL A 20 12.19 14.07 36.17
C VAL A 20 10.91 14.79 36.57
N SER A 21 11.03 16.10 36.82
CA SER A 21 9.86 16.96 36.98
C SER A 21 9.10 16.87 35.69
N ALA A 22 7.96 16.18 35.71
CA ALA A 22 7.02 16.24 34.61
C ALA A 22 6.59 17.71 34.51
N GLY A 23 7.24 18.46 33.62
CA GLY A 23 6.79 19.78 33.27
C GLY A 23 5.32 19.70 32.89
N THR A 24 4.53 20.70 33.28
CA THR A 24 3.14 20.80 32.86
C THR A 24 3.09 20.69 31.35
N LEU A 25 2.61 19.56 30.83
CA LEU A 25 2.45 19.36 29.39
C LEU A 25 1.54 20.45 28.85
N ASN A 26 2.10 21.30 27.98
CA ASN A 26 1.33 22.31 27.29
C ASN A 26 0.58 21.63 26.13
N ALA A 27 -0.75 21.55 26.23
CA ALA A 27 -1.57 20.92 25.20
C ALA A 27 -1.32 21.48 23.81
N LYS A 28 -1.00 22.77 23.69
CA LYS A 28 -0.67 23.40 22.42
C LYS A 28 0.62 22.81 21.83
N GLU A 29 1.68 22.66 22.62
CA GLU A 29 2.96 22.10 22.17
C GLU A 29 2.80 20.63 21.76
N VAL A 30 1.95 19.85 22.44
CA VAL A 30 1.64 18.48 22.07
C VAL A 30 0.93 18.43 20.72
N LEU A 31 -0.08 19.29 20.50
CA LEU A 31 -0.82 19.36 19.23
C LEU A 31 0.06 19.84 18.08
N GLU A 32 0.93 20.82 18.30
CA GLU A 32 1.90 21.30 17.30
C GLU A 32 2.89 20.19 16.93
N THR A 33 3.40 19.44 17.91
CA THR A 33 4.29 18.31 17.66
C THR A 33 3.58 17.22 16.87
N TYR A 34 2.35 16.87 17.25
CA TYR A 34 1.53 15.89 16.53
C TYR A 34 1.32 16.31 15.06
N ALA A 35 0.93 17.56 14.82
CA ALA A 35 0.73 18.08 13.46
C ALA A 35 2.03 18.09 12.64
N ASN A 36 3.15 18.44 13.24
CA ASN A 36 4.45 18.44 12.57
C ASN A 36 4.89 17.02 12.19
N ILE A 37 4.68 16.03 13.07
CA ILE A 37 4.97 14.63 12.77
C ILE A 37 4.06 14.15 11.64
N ALA A 38 2.76 14.44 11.69
CA ALA A 38 1.82 14.08 10.63
C ALA A 38 2.26 14.67 9.28
N LEU A 39 2.57 15.96 9.24
CA LEU A 39 3.05 16.64 8.03
C LEU A 39 4.29 15.95 7.46
N ALA A 40 5.28 15.66 8.30
CA ALA A 40 6.50 14.98 7.87
C ALA A 40 6.20 13.59 7.27
N LYS A 41 5.32 12.79 7.92
CA LYS A 41 4.93 11.46 7.42
C LYS A 41 4.21 11.50 6.08
N PHE A 42 3.29 12.44 5.89
CA PHE A 42 2.64 12.62 4.58
C PHE A 42 3.60 13.15 3.51
N GLN A 43 4.58 13.99 3.88
CA GLN A 43 5.63 14.42 2.95
C GLN A 43 6.53 13.25 2.52
N ASP A 44 6.93 12.38 3.45
CA ASP A 44 7.71 11.18 3.15
C ASP A 44 6.93 10.24 2.22
N SER A 45 5.64 9.99 2.53
CA SER A 45 4.75 9.18 1.69
C SER A 45 4.60 9.76 0.29
N LEU A 46 4.39 11.06 0.14
CA LEU A 46 4.31 11.73 -1.15
C LEU A 46 5.63 11.63 -1.94
N SER A 47 6.76 11.76 -1.26
CA SER A 47 8.08 11.68 -1.89
C SER A 47 8.34 10.29 -2.46
N THR A 48 8.05 9.24 -1.70
CA THR A 48 8.24 7.85 -2.14
C THR A 48 7.20 7.43 -3.18
N ALA A 49 5.95 7.93 -3.11
CA ALA A 49 4.96 7.70 -4.14
C ALA A 49 5.38 8.30 -5.51
N LYS A 50 6.01 9.48 -5.50
CA LYS A 50 6.58 10.08 -6.73
C LYS A 50 7.77 9.28 -7.26
N ALA A 51 8.58 8.69 -6.40
CA ALA A 51 9.66 7.79 -6.82
C ALA A 51 9.10 6.52 -7.46
N LEU A 52 8.03 5.94 -6.89
CA LEU A 52 7.31 4.81 -7.48
C LEU A 52 6.73 5.16 -8.86
N ASP A 53 6.04 6.29 -8.98
CA ASP A 53 5.51 6.78 -10.26
C ASP A 53 6.60 6.88 -11.33
N SER A 54 7.75 7.45 -10.97
CA SER A 54 8.92 7.54 -11.87
C SER A 54 9.49 6.17 -12.26
N ALA A 55 9.52 5.21 -11.33
CA ALA A 55 10.01 3.86 -11.60
C ALA A 55 9.06 3.09 -12.52
N ILE A 56 7.74 3.24 -12.32
CA ILE A 56 6.71 2.69 -13.19
C ILE A 56 6.78 3.32 -14.59
N GLY A 57 6.94 4.65 -14.68
CA GLY A 57 7.13 5.32 -15.97
C GLY A 57 8.33 4.76 -16.74
N ASN A 58 9.46 4.55 -16.06
CA ASN A 58 10.63 3.93 -16.70
C ASN A 58 10.39 2.46 -17.11
N LEU A 59 9.62 1.69 -16.34
CA LEU A 59 9.23 0.33 -16.74
C LEU A 59 8.38 0.34 -18.02
N ILE A 60 7.42 1.24 -18.12
CA ILE A 60 6.55 1.36 -19.31
C ILE A 60 7.34 1.81 -20.54
N GLU A 61 8.28 2.74 -20.38
CA GLU A 61 9.12 3.24 -21.47
C GLU A 61 10.20 2.24 -21.92
N ASN A 62 10.71 1.44 -20.99
CA ASN A 62 11.84 0.53 -21.19
C ASN A 62 11.59 -0.83 -20.51
N PRO A 63 10.62 -1.64 -20.98
CA PRO A 63 10.27 -2.91 -20.36
C PRO A 63 11.46 -3.87 -20.28
N SER A 64 11.77 -4.31 -19.07
CA SER A 64 12.84 -5.28 -18.79
C SER A 64 12.72 -5.81 -17.36
N GLU A 65 13.30 -6.97 -17.09
CA GLU A 65 13.38 -7.50 -15.72
C GLU A 65 14.05 -6.50 -14.74
N ALA A 66 15.02 -5.72 -15.22
CA ALA A 66 15.70 -4.73 -14.38
C ALA A 66 14.76 -3.58 -13.99
N THR A 67 13.98 -3.05 -14.93
CA THR A 67 13.03 -1.96 -14.65
C THR A 67 11.81 -2.45 -13.89
N LEU A 68 11.32 -3.68 -14.12
CA LEU A 68 10.29 -4.31 -13.32
C LEU A 68 10.73 -4.47 -11.86
N ASN A 69 11.94 -5.00 -11.63
CA ASN A 69 12.48 -5.14 -10.28
C ASN A 69 12.70 -3.77 -9.59
N ALA A 70 13.08 -2.74 -10.35
CA ALA A 70 13.19 -1.39 -9.83
C ALA A 70 11.81 -0.81 -9.40
N ALA A 71 10.75 -1.04 -10.19
CA ALA A 71 9.40 -0.64 -9.85
C ALA A 71 8.87 -1.39 -8.62
N LYS A 72 9.10 -2.71 -8.52
CA LYS A 72 8.77 -3.50 -7.32
C LYS A 72 9.49 -2.98 -6.07
N SER A 73 10.78 -2.67 -6.17
CA SER A 73 11.53 -2.11 -5.05
C SER A 73 10.99 -0.75 -4.63
N ALA A 74 10.67 0.13 -5.57
CA ALA A 74 10.08 1.43 -5.31
C ALA A 74 8.69 1.32 -4.66
N TRP A 75 7.89 0.31 -5.03
CA TRP A 75 6.61 0.04 -4.38
C TRP A 75 6.81 -0.35 -2.90
N ILE A 76 7.73 -1.27 -2.60
CA ILE A 76 8.05 -1.67 -1.23
C ILE A 76 8.52 -0.46 -0.41
N GLU A 77 9.41 0.37 -0.97
CA GLU A 77 9.90 1.59 -0.32
C GLU A 77 8.78 2.61 -0.06
N ALA A 78 7.81 2.73 -0.97
CA ALA A 78 6.68 3.63 -0.80
C ALA A 78 5.68 3.16 0.26
N ARG A 79 5.52 1.85 0.45
CA ARG A 79 4.62 1.29 1.47
C ARG A 79 5.02 1.65 2.89
N VAL A 80 6.31 1.71 3.19
CA VAL A 80 6.78 1.97 4.57
C VAL A 80 6.32 3.34 5.10
N PRO A 81 6.62 4.48 4.45
CA PRO A 81 6.16 5.78 4.93
C PRO A 81 4.63 5.93 4.81
N TYR A 82 3.98 5.32 3.81
CA TYR A 82 2.54 5.31 3.71
C TYR A 82 1.89 4.67 4.94
N GLN A 83 2.29 3.45 5.33
CA GLN A 83 1.75 2.76 6.51
C GLN A 83 1.95 3.55 7.80
N GLN A 84 2.97 4.40 7.88
CA GLN A 84 3.17 5.30 9.04
C GLN A 84 2.15 6.44 9.10
N THR A 85 1.37 6.68 8.03
CA THR A 85 0.28 7.68 8.03
C THR A 85 -1.04 7.13 8.55
N GLU A 86 -1.22 5.81 8.64
CA GLU A 86 -2.49 5.17 9.01
C GLU A 86 -2.99 5.56 10.41
N VAL A 87 -2.08 5.86 11.33
CA VAL A 87 -2.44 6.34 12.67
C VAL A 87 -3.28 7.64 12.64
N TYR A 88 -3.21 8.41 11.56
CA TYR A 88 -3.94 9.67 11.39
C TYR A 88 -5.35 9.50 10.82
N ARG A 89 -5.79 8.27 10.50
CA ARG A 89 -7.16 7.94 10.09
C ARG A 89 -8.14 8.12 11.25
N PHE A 90 -7.72 7.77 12.46
CA PHE A 90 -8.60 7.73 13.62
C PHE A 90 -9.29 9.07 13.89
N GLY A 91 -10.61 9.10 13.72
CA GLY A 91 -11.43 10.30 13.92
C GLY A 91 -11.22 11.40 12.87
N ASN A 92 -10.60 11.09 11.72
CA ASN A 92 -10.30 12.02 10.63
C ASN A 92 -10.86 11.51 9.32
N ALA A 93 -12.12 11.87 9.03
CA ALA A 93 -12.83 11.41 7.83
C ALA A 93 -12.08 11.75 6.52
N ILE A 94 -11.36 12.88 6.45
CA ILE A 94 -10.60 13.26 5.25
C ILE A 94 -9.51 12.23 4.93
N VAL A 95 -8.81 11.75 5.96
CA VAL A 95 -7.74 10.74 5.77
C VAL A 95 -8.34 9.36 5.54
N ASP A 96 -9.44 9.06 6.21
CA ASP A 96 -10.13 7.78 6.10
C ASP A 96 -10.75 7.59 4.70
N ASP A 97 -11.45 8.60 4.19
CA ASP A 97 -12.00 8.60 2.83
C ASP A 97 -10.91 8.50 1.76
N TRP A 98 -9.75 9.17 1.98
CA TRP A 98 -8.62 9.09 1.07
C TRP A 98 -7.98 7.69 1.06
N GLU A 99 -7.90 7.05 2.21
CA GLU A 99 -7.31 5.72 2.35
C GLU A 99 -8.06 4.67 1.55
N GLY A 100 -9.39 4.70 1.54
CA GLY A 100 -10.21 3.79 0.74
C GLY A 100 -9.85 3.82 -0.76
N ARG A 101 -9.27 4.91 -1.27
CA ARG A 101 -8.81 5.01 -2.66
C ARG A 101 -7.34 4.63 -2.86
N VAL A 102 -6.54 4.65 -1.81
CA VAL A 102 -5.09 4.47 -1.89
C VAL A 102 -4.66 3.09 -1.41
N ASN A 103 -5.45 2.45 -0.54
CA ASN A 103 -5.08 1.18 0.08
C ASN A 103 -6.26 0.20 0.20
N ALA A 104 -7.29 0.35 -0.63
CA ALA A 104 -8.44 -0.55 -0.62
C ALA A 104 -8.03 -2.02 -0.74
N TRP A 105 -8.64 -2.87 0.08
CA TRP A 105 -8.44 -4.30 0.16
C TRP A 105 -9.69 -4.96 0.79
N PRO A 106 -10.08 -6.16 0.40
CA PRO A 106 -9.53 -7.03 -0.65
C PRO A 106 -9.86 -6.53 -2.07
N LEU A 107 -9.18 -7.09 -3.10
CA LEU A 107 -9.47 -6.77 -4.49
C LEU A 107 -9.76 -8.02 -5.31
N ASP A 108 -10.64 -7.88 -6.29
CA ASP A 108 -10.83 -8.86 -7.37
C ASP A 108 -9.80 -8.59 -8.47
N GLU A 109 -8.75 -9.38 -8.50
CA GLU A 109 -7.61 -9.24 -9.43
C GLU A 109 -8.07 -9.30 -10.89
N GLY A 110 -9.07 -10.15 -11.18
CA GLY A 110 -9.63 -10.34 -12.51
C GLY A 110 -10.39 -9.13 -13.06
N LEU A 111 -10.78 -8.15 -12.24
CA LEU A 111 -11.26 -6.85 -12.73
C LEU A 111 -10.14 -6.11 -13.46
N ILE A 112 -8.93 -6.15 -12.95
CA ILE A 112 -7.81 -5.32 -13.40
C ILE A 112 -7.17 -5.91 -14.65
N ASP A 113 -6.73 -7.18 -14.58
CA ASP A 113 -5.98 -7.84 -15.64
C ASP A 113 -6.23 -9.35 -15.64
N TYR A 114 -5.51 -10.09 -16.49
CA TYR A 114 -5.63 -11.54 -16.59
C TYR A 114 -5.24 -12.24 -15.27
N VAL A 115 -5.92 -13.33 -15.02
CA VAL A 115 -5.72 -14.23 -13.88
C VAL A 115 -5.62 -15.67 -14.38
N ASP A 116 -5.11 -16.57 -13.53
CA ASP A 116 -5.07 -18.00 -13.83
C ASP A 116 -6.49 -18.59 -13.97
N SER A 117 -6.62 -19.64 -14.76
CA SER A 117 -7.89 -20.31 -15.00
C SER A 117 -8.55 -20.88 -13.72
N SER A 118 -7.78 -21.12 -12.68
CA SER A 118 -8.30 -21.56 -11.37
C SER A 118 -9.04 -20.47 -10.61
N TYR A 119 -8.86 -19.21 -10.99
CA TYR A 119 -9.58 -18.06 -10.43
C TYR A 119 -11.09 -18.14 -10.76
N GLY A 120 -11.44 -18.66 -11.92
CA GLY A 120 -12.78 -18.67 -12.45
C GLY A 120 -13.06 -17.48 -13.37
N SER A 121 -14.19 -17.51 -14.05
CA SER A 121 -14.61 -16.48 -15.01
C SER A 121 -15.86 -15.72 -14.59
N GLU A 122 -16.54 -16.17 -13.54
CA GLU A 122 -17.83 -15.63 -13.11
C GLU A 122 -17.92 -15.65 -11.58
N SER A 123 -18.64 -14.70 -11.02
CA SER A 123 -19.05 -14.64 -9.63
C SER A 123 -20.51 -14.20 -9.56
N ASP A 124 -21.31 -14.89 -8.76
CA ASP A 124 -22.71 -14.51 -8.51
C ASP A 124 -22.81 -13.19 -7.72
N GLU A 125 -21.74 -12.80 -7.04
CA GLU A 125 -21.69 -11.62 -6.15
C GLU A 125 -21.08 -10.40 -6.84
N ASN A 126 -20.28 -10.60 -7.91
CA ASN A 126 -19.59 -9.51 -8.60
C ASN A 126 -19.57 -9.71 -10.12
N SER A 127 -20.36 -8.93 -10.84
CA SER A 127 -20.44 -8.98 -12.30
C SER A 127 -19.12 -8.54 -12.98
N LEU A 128 -18.25 -7.82 -12.27
CA LEU A 128 -16.96 -7.33 -12.75
C LEU A 128 -15.79 -8.22 -12.35
N TYR A 129 -16.03 -9.30 -11.64
CA TYR A 129 -15.04 -10.20 -11.05
C TYR A 129 -13.86 -10.59 -11.95
N ALA A 130 -14.10 -10.84 -13.23
CA ALA A 130 -13.10 -11.27 -14.19
C ALA A 130 -13.16 -10.48 -15.51
N VAL A 131 -13.53 -9.21 -15.43
CA VAL A 131 -13.76 -8.37 -16.62
C VAL A 131 -12.47 -8.03 -17.36
N ASN A 132 -11.33 -7.98 -16.68
CA ASN A 132 -10.04 -7.63 -17.27
C ASN A 132 -10.10 -6.31 -18.07
N VAL A 133 -10.11 -5.19 -17.36
CA VAL A 133 -10.25 -3.86 -17.98
C VAL A 133 -9.12 -3.52 -18.94
N ILE A 134 -7.93 -4.13 -18.78
CA ILE A 134 -6.79 -3.91 -19.68
C ILE A 134 -7.06 -4.53 -21.05
N ALA A 135 -7.68 -5.71 -21.10
CA ALA A 135 -7.93 -6.42 -22.36
C ALA A 135 -9.26 -6.02 -23.02
N ASN A 136 -10.21 -5.44 -22.28
CA ASN A 136 -11.55 -5.15 -22.79
C ASN A 136 -11.81 -3.66 -22.90
N THR A 137 -12.02 -3.22 -24.14
CA THR A 137 -12.26 -1.80 -24.46
C THR A 137 -13.70 -1.34 -24.22
N SER A 138 -14.61 -2.26 -23.89
CA SER A 138 -16.02 -1.97 -23.63
C SER A 138 -16.54 -2.85 -22.51
N LEU A 139 -17.00 -2.23 -21.44
CA LEU A 139 -17.47 -2.88 -20.22
C LEU A 139 -18.95 -2.62 -20.00
N THR A 140 -19.59 -3.45 -19.17
CA THR A 140 -20.92 -3.15 -18.65
C THR A 140 -20.80 -2.91 -17.15
N VAL A 141 -21.16 -1.71 -16.71
CA VAL A 141 -21.14 -1.31 -15.30
C VAL A 141 -22.51 -0.73 -14.95
N ASN A 142 -23.17 -1.25 -13.91
CA ASN A 142 -24.52 -0.86 -13.53
C ASN A 142 -25.52 -0.95 -14.72
N GLY A 143 -25.37 -1.96 -15.57
CA GLY A 143 -26.21 -2.16 -16.75
C GLY A 143 -25.99 -1.14 -17.89
N LYS A 144 -24.94 -0.33 -17.83
CA LYS A 144 -24.58 0.66 -18.84
C LYS A 144 -23.26 0.29 -19.52
N THR A 145 -23.20 0.51 -20.83
CA THR A 145 -21.94 0.36 -21.55
C THR A 145 -20.98 1.49 -21.18
N VAL A 146 -19.78 1.13 -20.78
CA VAL A 146 -18.66 2.02 -20.44
C VAL A 146 -17.55 1.82 -21.48
N ASP A 147 -17.08 2.89 -22.06
CA ASP A 147 -15.93 2.90 -22.97
C ASP A 147 -14.63 2.86 -22.14
N ALA A 148 -13.89 1.76 -22.25
CA ALA A 148 -12.59 1.54 -21.63
C ALA A 148 -11.45 1.49 -22.67
N SER A 149 -11.68 1.97 -23.89
CA SER A 149 -10.65 2.02 -24.94
C SER A 149 -9.45 2.89 -24.56
N ALA A 150 -9.63 3.79 -23.59
CA ALA A 150 -8.57 4.54 -22.93
C ALA A 150 -8.73 4.46 -21.42
N ILE A 151 -7.78 3.84 -20.74
CA ILE A 151 -7.75 3.76 -19.29
C ILE A 151 -7.30 5.12 -18.74
N THR A 152 -8.25 5.85 -18.18
CA THR A 152 -8.02 7.20 -17.63
C THR A 152 -8.15 7.19 -16.09
N PRO A 153 -7.55 8.15 -15.38
CA PRO A 153 -7.76 8.28 -13.94
C PRO A 153 -9.24 8.34 -13.53
N THR A 154 -10.08 9.06 -14.32
CA THR A 154 -11.53 9.14 -14.09
C THR A 154 -12.24 7.80 -14.29
N LEU A 155 -11.86 7.01 -15.31
CA LEU A 155 -12.40 5.67 -15.49
C LEU A 155 -12.09 4.80 -14.26
N LEU A 156 -10.86 4.83 -13.78
CA LEU A 156 -10.43 4.03 -12.64
C LEU A 156 -11.09 4.49 -11.33
N SER A 157 -11.01 5.80 -11.01
CA SER A 157 -11.41 6.32 -9.71
C SER A 157 -12.91 6.54 -9.53
N ASP A 158 -13.62 6.88 -10.61
CA ASP A 158 -15.01 7.34 -10.52
C ASP A 158 -16.01 6.34 -11.12
N THR A 159 -15.51 5.38 -11.92
CA THR A 159 -16.39 4.42 -12.61
C THR A 159 -16.16 2.99 -12.16
N LEU A 160 -14.91 2.57 -11.97
CA LEU A 160 -14.57 1.17 -11.68
C LEU A 160 -14.32 0.92 -10.19
N HIS A 161 -13.73 1.87 -9.48
CA HIS A 161 -13.44 1.70 -8.06
C HIS A 161 -14.74 1.64 -7.27
N GLU A 162 -14.93 0.54 -6.50
CA GLU A 162 -16.17 0.22 -5.77
C GLU A 162 -17.44 0.20 -6.66
N ALA A 163 -17.26 -0.05 -7.95
CA ALA A 163 -18.39 -0.13 -8.87
C ALA A 163 -19.41 -1.17 -8.41
N GLU A 164 -20.70 -0.87 -8.64
CA GLU A 164 -21.84 -1.73 -8.28
C GLU A 164 -21.96 -1.98 -6.77
N GLU A 165 -21.38 -1.07 -5.94
CA GLU A 165 -21.34 -1.19 -4.48
C GLU A 165 -20.57 -2.44 -3.99
N VAL A 166 -19.66 -2.96 -4.81
CA VAL A 166 -18.79 -4.08 -4.48
C VAL A 166 -17.42 -3.56 -4.07
N GLU A 167 -17.08 -3.67 -2.79
CA GLU A 167 -15.80 -3.19 -2.21
C GLU A 167 -14.58 -3.84 -2.88
N ALA A 168 -14.70 -5.09 -3.35
CA ALA A 168 -13.61 -5.81 -4.03
C ALA A 168 -13.32 -5.28 -5.45
N ASN A 169 -14.16 -4.42 -6.01
CA ASN A 169 -13.89 -3.74 -7.27
C ASN A 169 -12.85 -2.61 -7.08
N VAL A 170 -11.63 -3.00 -6.73
CA VAL A 170 -10.52 -2.08 -6.49
C VAL A 170 -9.78 -1.82 -7.79
N ALA A 171 -9.86 -0.60 -8.29
CA ALA A 171 -9.20 -0.18 -9.54
C ALA A 171 -8.11 0.89 -9.32
N THR A 172 -7.85 1.28 -8.07
CA THR A 172 -6.85 2.29 -7.69
C THR A 172 -6.04 1.86 -6.49
N GLY A 173 -4.95 2.55 -6.22
CA GLY A 173 -4.18 2.41 -4.99
C GLY A 173 -3.06 1.37 -5.05
N TYR A 174 -2.41 1.19 -3.90
CA TYR A 174 -1.21 0.37 -3.79
C TYR A 174 -1.41 -1.09 -4.17
N HIS A 175 -2.56 -1.69 -3.80
CA HIS A 175 -2.81 -3.11 -4.08
C HIS A 175 -3.12 -3.37 -5.55
N ALA A 176 -3.77 -2.45 -6.25
CA ALA A 176 -3.92 -2.53 -7.70
C ALA A 176 -2.56 -2.43 -8.41
N ILE A 177 -1.67 -1.53 -7.97
CA ILE A 177 -0.30 -1.43 -8.49
C ILE A 177 0.50 -2.69 -8.16
N GLU A 178 0.36 -3.22 -6.95
CA GLU A 178 1.00 -4.48 -6.54
C GLU A 178 0.63 -5.61 -7.48
N PHE A 179 -0.65 -5.84 -7.71
CA PHE A 179 -1.12 -6.86 -8.63
C PHE A 179 -0.56 -6.66 -10.05
N LEU A 180 -0.51 -5.43 -10.55
CA LEU A 180 0.06 -5.14 -11.86
C LEU A 180 1.57 -5.43 -11.92
N LEU A 181 2.32 -5.23 -10.84
CA LEU A 181 3.77 -5.46 -10.81
C LEU A 181 4.15 -6.93 -10.57
N TRP A 182 3.41 -7.66 -9.73
CA TRP A 182 3.72 -9.05 -9.37
C TRP A 182 2.88 -10.08 -10.11
N GLY A 183 1.67 -9.72 -10.55
CA GLY A 183 0.67 -10.65 -11.03
C GLY A 183 0.04 -11.45 -9.90
N GLN A 184 -0.77 -12.42 -10.26
CA GLN A 184 -1.45 -13.28 -9.31
C GLN A 184 -0.46 -14.18 -8.56
N ASP A 185 -0.61 -14.26 -7.24
CA ASP A 185 0.13 -15.22 -6.41
C ASP A 185 -0.57 -16.59 -6.41
N LEU A 186 0.05 -17.57 -7.04
CA LEU A 186 -0.44 -18.93 -7.13
C LEU A 186 0.20 -19.89 -6.11
N ASN A 187 0.95 -19.36 -5.14
CA ASN A 187 1.61 -20.17 -4.11
C ASN A 187 0.66 -20.58 -2.97
N GLY A 188 -0.56 -20.08 -2.95
CA GLY A 188 -1.54 -20.35 -1.90
C GLY A 188 -1.07 -19.81 -0.55
N THR A 189 -0.89 -20.70 0.45
CA THR A 189 -0.38 -20.33 1.78
C THR A 189 1.13 -20.53 1.92
N ASP A 190 1.79 -21.02 0.89
CA ASP A 190 3.23 -21.22 0.89
C ASP A 190 3.95 -19.88 0.60
N MET A 191 5.23 -19.83 0.93
CA MET A 191 6.05 -18.65 0.62
C MET A 191 6.24 -18.50 -0.88
N GLY A 192 6.04 -17.30 -1.39
CA GLY A 192 6.22 -16.98 -2.80
C GLY A 192 5.72 -15.60 -3.15
N GLU A 193 5.73 -15.32 -4.42
CA GLU A 193 5.17 -14.10 -5.02
C GLU A 193 4.61 -14.43 -6.41
N GLY A 194 3.81 -13.52 -6.96
CA GLY A 194 3.38 -13.58 -8.36
C GLY A 194 4.57 -13.47 -9.31
N LYS A 195 4.42 -13.97 -10.52
CA LYS A 195 5.50 -14.12 -11.51
C LYS A 195 5.19 -13.38 -12.80
N ARG A 196 4.70 -12.15 -12.72
CA ARG A 196 4.45 -11.32 -13.90
C ARG A 196 5.77 -11.07 -14.64
N PRO A 197 5.86 -11.42 -15.93
CA PRO A 197 7.05 -11.16 -16.71
C PRO A 197 7.11 -9.70 -17.17
N ALA A 198 8.30 -9.16 -17.35
CA ALA A 198 8.49 -7.81 -17.87
C ALA A 198 7.95 -7.62 -19.29
N THR A 199 7.75 -8.69 -20.05
CA THR A 199 7.16 -8.67 -21.39
C THR A 199 5.71 -8.18 -21.40
N ASP A 200 4.97 -8.30 -20.31
CA ASP A 200 3.58 -7.81 -20.20
C ASP A 200 3.49 -6.29 -20.31
N PHE A 201 4.59 -5.59 -20.12
CA PHE A 201 4.69 -4.12 -20.27
C PHE A 201 5.20 -3.71 -21.66
N ASP A 202 5.56 -4.66 -22.54
CA ASP A 202 6.04 -4.38 -23.90
C ASP A 202 4.85 -4.35 -24.88
N THR A 203 4.31 -3.17 -25.11
CA THR A 203 3.18 -2.97 -26.03
C THR A 203 3.51 -3.15 -27.51
N ILE A 204 4.78 -3.39 -27.86
CA ILE A 204 5.25 -3.58 -29.24
C ILE A 204 5.38 -5.05 -29.60
N ASN A 205 5.78 -5.88 -28.62
CA ASN A 205 6.11 -7.29 -28.84
C ASN A 205 5.20 -8.26 -28.05
N CYS A 206 4.10 -7.79 -27.51
CA CYS A 206 3.11 -8.64 -26.83
C CYS A 206 2.12 -9.28 -27.81
#